data_dc0a6858e07b1c8268fe206084863eea
#
_entry.id   dc0a6858e07b1c8268fe206084863eea
#
_cell.length_a   1.000
_cell.length_b   1.000
_cell.length_c   1.000
_cell.angle_alpha   90.00
_cell.angle_beta   90.00
_cell.angle_gamma   90.00
#
_symmetry.space_group_name_H-M   'P 1'
#
loop_
_entity.id
_entity.type
_entity.pdbx_description
1 polymer ?
#
loop_
_entity_poly.entity_id
_entity_poly.type
_entity_poly.pdbx_seq_one_letter_code
_entity_poly.pdbx_strand_id
1 'polypeptide(L)'
;FTVGSSKFPINTTVSEQKLQLNGAGIRYKAIFKVYAAGLYLPKTTKNAEEVLTMPGAKRVSMVFLRELDAKEFGKLMIAGVENNVKDKKRLVNAMPGLLKMGDIFSRYKKMNAGEEVHFDLNADKSVSLQVRGKSEAIAGGTDFYDAILLVWVGKTPVDYKLKEAML
;
A
#
# COMPACT_ATOMS: atom_id res chain seq x y z
N PHE A 1 -15.40 8.30 -5.33
CA PHE A 1 -15.79 7.03 -4.73
C PHE A 1 -15.67 7.11 -3.21
N THR A 2 -16.74 6.76 -2.53
CA THR A 2 -16.80 6.88 -1.07
C THR A 2 -16.77 5.50 -0.42
N VAL A 3 -15.89 5.31 0.56
CA VAL A 3 -15.78 4.10 1.37
C VAL A 3 -15.91 4.51 2.83
N GLY A 4 -17.05 4.19 3.46
CA GLY A 4 -17.35 4.72 4.78
C GLY A 4 -17.34 6.24 4.78
N SER A 5 -16.53 6.84 5.62
CA SER A 5 -16.36 8.31 5.68
C SER A 5 -15.23 8.83 4.77
N SER A 6 -14.51 7.93 4.09
CA SER A 6 -13.35 8.30 3.26
C SER A 6 -13.73 8.47 1.81
N LYS A 7 -13.20 9.52 1.16
CA LYS A 7 -13.40 9.77 -0.27
C LYS A 7 -12.11 9.50 -1.01
N PHE A 8 -12.21 8.67 -2.06
CA PHE A 8 -11.10 8.38 -2.96
C PHE A 8 -11.41 9.04 -4.31
N PRO A 9 -10.54 9.94 -4.81
CA PRO A 9 -10.68 10.45 -6.17
C PRO A 9 -10.75 9.28 -7.17
N ILE A 10 -11.57 9.40 -8.20
CA ILE A 10 -11.68 8.37 -9.24
C ILE A 10 -10.38 8.30 -10.07
N ASN A 11 -9.69 9.42 -10.19
CA ASN A 11 -8.43 9.53 -10.92
C ASN A 11 -7.39 10.21 -10.04
N THR A 12 -6.12 9.86 -10.25
CA THR A 12 -4.99 10.54 -9.63
C THR A 12 -3.82 10.56 -10.62
N THR A 13 -2.74 11.25 -10.26
CA THR A 13 -1.54 11.32 -11.09
C THR A 13 -0.33 10.97 -10.25
N VAL A 14 0.51 10.08 -10.77
CA VAL A 14 1.79 9.71 -10.19
C VAL A 14 2.85 9.80 -11.29
N SER A 15 3.94 10.53 -11.06
CA SER A 15 5.00 10.74 -12.08
C SER A 15 4.43 11.22 -13.42
N GLU A 16 3.49 12.17 -13.38
CA GLU A 16 2.82 12.70 -14.58
C GLU A 16 1.94 11.68 -15.32
N GLN A 17 1.87 10.44 -14.85
CA GLN A 17 1.00 9.41 -15.41
C GLN A 17 -0.36 9.42 -14.73
N LYS A 18 -1.42 9.44 -15.51
CA LYS A 18 -2.79 9.35 -15.00
C LYS A 18 -3.11 7.93 -14.61
N LEU A 19 -3.66 7.77 -13.40
CA LEU A 19 -4.09 6.49 -12.85
C LEU A 19 -5.59 6.53 -12.54
N GLN A 20 -6.21 5.37 -12.64
CA GLN A 20 -7.62 5.19 -12.30
C GLN A 20 -7.72 4.43 -10.98
N LEU A 21 -8.72 4.77 -10.18
CA LEU A 21 -9.06 3.98 -9.00
C LEU A 21 -9.55 2.60 -9.47
N ASN A 22 -8.80 1.56 -9.10
CA ASN A 22 -9.20 0.18 -9.39
C ASN A 22 -10.30 -0.29 -8.44
N GLY A 23 -10.12 0.00 -7.16
CA GLY A 23 -11.09 -0.31 -6.13
C GLY A 23 -10.59 0.16 -4.78
N ALA A 24 -11.50 0.25 -3.81
CA ALA A 24 -11.17 0.68 -2.46
C ALA A 24 -12.10 0.01 -1.45
N GLY A 25 -11.59 -0.21 -0.25
CA GLY A 25 -12.35 -0.84 0.82
C GLY A 25 -11.76 -0.51 2.19
N ILE A 26 -12.31 -1.16 3.22
CA ILE A 26 -11.92 -0.96 4.60
C ILE A 26 -11.23 -2.21 5.14
N ARG A 27 -10.11 -2.01 5.82
CA ARG A 27 -9.45 -3.04 6.61
C ARG A 27 -10.15 -3.13 7.98
N TYR A 28 -10.72 -4.27 8.28
CA TYR A 28 -11.30 -4.56 9.59
C TYR A 28 -10.35 -5.45 10.41
N LYS A 29 -10.23 -5.15 11.69
CA LYS A 29 -9.66 -6.07 12.67
C LYS A 29 -10.76 -6.37 13.67
N ALA A 30 -11.32 -7.58 13.63
CA ALA A 30 -12.59 -7.91 14.31
C ALA A 30 -13.68 -6.93 13.84
N ILE A 31 -14.31 -6.19 14.76
CA ILE A 31 -15.33 -5.21 14.40
C ILE A 31 -14.78 -3.79 14.16
N PHE A 32 -13.46 -3.61 14.35
CA PHE A 32 -12.85 -2.28 14.28
C PHE A 32 -12.42 -1.94 12.85
N LYS A 33 -12.78 -0.75 12.41
CA LYS A 33 -12.32 -0.18 11.15
C LYS A 33 -10.94 0.42 11.39
N VAL A 34 -9.92 -0.14 10.74
CA VAL A 34 -8.52 0.26 10.97
C VAL A 34 -8.12 1.36 10.00
N TYR A 35 -8.29 1.11 8.70
CA TYR A 35 -8.01 2.08 7.65
C TYR A 35 -8.87 1.77 6.42
N ALA A 36 -9.00 2.77 5.54
CA ALA A 36 -9.50 2.58 4.19
C ALA A 36 -8.30 2.56 3.24
N ALA A 37 -8.34 1.74 2.22
CA ALA A 37 -7.27 1.66 1.22
C ALA A 37 -7.84 1.59 -0.19
N GLY A 38 -7.21 2.32 -1.11
CA GLY A 38 -7.56 2.34 -2.52
C GLY A 38 -6.34 2.02 -3.38
N LEU A 39 -6.56 1.27 -4.45
CA LEU A 39 -5.55 0.88 -5.42
C LEU A 39 -5.77 1.67 -6.71
N TYR A 40 -4.72 2.36 -7.16
CA TYR A 40 -4.72 3.13 -8.40
C TYR A 40 -3.77 2.51 -9.42
N LEU A 41 -4.27 2.28 -10.63
CA LEU A 41 -3.55 1.61 -11.71
C LEU A 41 -3.71 2.37 -13.02
N PRO A 42 -2.79 2.17 -14.01
CA PRO A 42 -2.97 2.73 -15.35
C PRO A 42 -4.26 2.30 -16.04
N LYS A 43 -4.69 1.07 -15.80
CA LYS A 43 -5.99 0.54 -16.23
C LYS A 43 -6.54 -0.40 -15.17
N THR A 44 -7.85 -0.58 -15.14
CA THR A 44 -8.50 -1.44 -14.15
C THR A 44 -8.33 -2.91 -14.47
N THR A 45 -8.27 -3.73 -13.42
CA THR A 45 -8.22 -5.19 -13.53
C THR A 45 -8.80 -5.82 -12.28
N LYS A 46 -9.29 -7.06 -12.40
CA LYS A 46 -9.72 -7.88 -11.26
C LYS A 46 -8.72 -8.99 -10.95
N ASN A 47 -7.62 -9.04 -11.68
CA ASN A 47 -6.62 -10.10 -11.54
C ASN A 47 -5.41 -9.60 -10.77
N ALA A 48 -5.10 -10.23 -9.63
CA ALA A 48 -3.98 -9.84 -8.78
C ALA A 48 -2.63 -9.94 -9.48
N GLU A 49 -2.42 -10.95 -10.34
CA GLU A 49 -1.17 -11.08 -11.09
C GLU A 49 -1.00 -9.94 -12.09
N GLU A 50 -2.09 -9.53 -12.73
CA GLU A 50 -2.06 -8.41 -13.66
C GLU A 50 -1.73 -7.10 -12.94
N VAL A 51 -2.19 -6.91 -11.69
CA VAL A 51 -1.80 -5.76 -10.86
C VAL A 51 -0.29 -5.71 -10.70
N LEU A 52 0.35 -6.85 -10.42
CA LEU A 52 1.79 -6.92 -10.20
C LEU A 52 2.60 -6.71 -11.48
N THR A 53 2.15 -7.27 -12.59
CA THR A 53 2.89 -7.27 -13.85
C THR A 53 2.59 -6.07 -14.75
N MET A 54 1.52 -5.34 -14.48
CA MET A 54 1.12 -4.18 -15.27
C MET A 54 2.23 -3.13 -15.29
N PRO A 55 2.69 -2.69 -16.48
CA PRO A 55 3.69 -1.63 -16.56
C PRO A 55 3.11 -0.28 -16.16
N GLY A 56 3.99 0.62 -15.76
CA GLY A 56 3.63 1.99 -15.42
C GLY A 56 3.56 2.26 -13.93
N ALA A 57 3.20 3.48 -13.58
CA ALA A 57 3.08 3.93 -12.20
C ALA A 57 1.89 3.27 -11.50
N LYS A 58 1.95 3.20 -10.16
CA LYS A 58 0.87 2.64 -9.33
C LYS A 58 0.84 3.39 -8.00
N ARG A 59 -0.31 3.36 -7.35
CA ARG A 59 -0.45 3.94 -5.99
C ARG A 59 -1.36 3.08 -5.14
N VAL A 60 -0.97 2.86 -3.90
CA VAL A 60 -1.89 2.47 -2.83
C VAL A 60 -2.04 3.66 -1.92
N SER A 61 -3.28 4.11 -1.76
CA SER A 61 -3.64 5.25 -0.93
C SER A 61 -4.37 4.75 0.31
N MET A 62 -3.91 5.14 1.49
CA MET A 62 -4.50 4.72 2.76
C MET A 62 -4.95 5.92 3.56
N VAL A 63 -6.10 5.78 4.24
CA VAL A 63 -6.60 6.76 5.19
C VAL A 63 -6.87 6.02 6.51
N PHE A 64 -6.21 6.43 7.58
CA PHE A 64 -6.44 5.80 8.88
C PHE A 64 -7.81 6.20 9.42
N LEU A 65 -8.54 5.23 9.95
CA LEU A 65 -9.89 5.43 10.48
C LEU A 65 -9.91 5.45 12.01
N ARG A 66 -8.78 5.17 12.62
CA ARG A 66 -8.57 5.25 14.06
C ARG A 66 -7.10 5.49 14.36
N GLU A 67 -6.80 5.90 15.59
CA GLU A 67 -5.43 6.05 16.05
C GLU A 67 -4.74 4.69 16.14
N LEU A 68 -3.52 4.61 15.61
CA LEU A 68 -2.68 3.42 15.65
C LEU A 68 -1.27 3.78 16.08
N ASP A 69 -0.60 2.86 16.77
CA ASP A 69 0.83 2.94 17.01
C ASP A 69 1.56 2.80 15.67
N ALA A 70 2.35 3.82 15.31
CA ALA A 70 3.00 3.85 13.99
C ALA A 70 4.07 2.77 13.84
N LYS A 71 4.82 2.50 14.90
CA LYS A 71 5.86 1.45 14.89
C LYS A 71 5.23 0.07 14.71
N GLU A 72 4.13 -0.20 15.43
CA GLU A 72 3.40 -1.45 15.28
C GLU A 72 2.81 -1.60 13.89
N PHE A 73 2.30 -0.52 13.31
CA PHE A 73 1.79 -0.55 11.94
C PHE A 73 2.91 -0.97 10.96
N GLY A 74 4.10 -0.38 11.08
CA GLY A 74 5.25 -0.76 10.26
C GLY A 74 5.61 -2.25 10.40
N LYS A 75 5.61 -2.77 11.62
CA LYS A 75 5.87 -4.20 11.88
C LYS A 75 4.80 -5.10 11.24
N LEU A 76 3.54 -4.70 11.31
CA LEU A 76 2.44 -5.46 10.70
C LEU A 76 2.57 -5.51 9.18
N MET A 77 3.00 -4.41 8.56
CA MET A 77 3.26 -4.38 7.12
C MET A 77 4.38 -5.35 6.73
N ILE A 78 5.47 -5.37 7.49
CA ILE A 78 6.58 -6.30 7.27
C ILE A 78 6.12 -7.75 7.42
N ALA A 79 5.34 -8.05 8.46
CA ALA A 79 4.78 -9.38 8.67
C ALA A 79 3.88 -9.82 7.49
N GLY A 80 3.08 -8.89 6.96
CA GLY A 80 2.26 -9.14 5.79
C GLY A 80 3.08 -9.50 4.55
N VAL A 81 4.20 -8.82 4.35
CA VAL A 81 5.14 -9.15 3.28
C VAL A 81 5.72 -10.56 3.48
N GLU A 82 6.18 -10.86 4.67
CA GLU A 82 6.76 -12.17 4.99
C GLU A 82 5.76 -13.31 4.79
N ASN A 83 4.49 -13.06 5.07
CA ASN A 83 3.43 -14.06 4.88
C ASN A 83 3.14 -14.35 3.39
N ASN A 84 3.46 -13.43 2.50
CA ASN A 84 3.08 -13.52 1.09
C ASN A 84 4.25 -13.73 0.13
N VAL A 85 5.45 -13.25 0.46
CA VAL A 85 6.62 -13.39 -0.42
C VAL A 85 7.33 -14.69 -0.09
N LYS A 86 7.21 -15.68 -1.00
CA LYS A 86 7.81 -17.02 -0.81
C LYS A 86 9.16 -17.18 -1.50
N ASP A 87 9.45 -16.36 -2.50
CA ASP A 87 10.72 -16.35 -3.20
C ASP A 87 11.77 -15.64 -2.32
N LYS A 88 12.77 -16.37 -1.84
CA LYS A 88 13.81 -15.85 -0.95
C LYS A 88 14.60 -14.71 -1.58
N LYS A 89 14.90 -14.80 -2.87
CA LYS A 89 15.66 -13.77 -3.59
C LYS A 89 14.88 -12.46 -3.65
N ARG A 90 13.60 -12.54 -3.96
CA ARG A 90 12.73 -11.33 -3.99
C ARG A 90 12.61 -10.72 -2.60
N LEU A 91 12.49 -11.56 -1.56
CA LEU A 91 12.41 -11.06 -0.20
C LEU A 91 13.72 -10.37 0.20
N VAL A 92 14.87 -10.95 -0.13
CA VAL A 92 16.19 -10.34 0.13
C VAL A 92 16.28 -8.99 -0.58
N ASN A 93 15.85 -8.91 -1.82
CA ASN A 93 15.88 -7.66 -2.59
C ASN A 93 14.94 -6.59 -2.02
N ALA A 94 13.85 -7.00 -1.38
CA ALA A 94 12.90 -6.08 -0.75
C ALA A 94 13.33 -5.63 0.65
N MET A 95 14.23 -6.35 1.31
CA MET A 95 14.59 -6.09 2.71
C MET A 95 15.10 -4.68 2.99
N PRO A 96 16.00 -4.08 2.20
CA PRO A 96 16.44 -2.70 2.47
C PRO A 96 15.27 -1.72 2.48
N GLY A 97 14.31 -1.90 1.55
CA GLY A 97 13.11 -1.07 1.50
C GLY A 97 12.19 -1.30 2.70
N LEU A 98 12.04 -2.55 3.13
CA LEU A 98 11.24 -2.89 4.32
C LEU A 98 11.83 -2.26 5.59
N LEU A 99 13.15 -2.29 5.73
CA LEU A 99 13.83 -1.67 6.86
C LEU A 99 13.66 -0.15 6.84
N LYS A 100 13.77 0.46 5.66
CA LYS A 100 13.55 1.90 5.49
C LYS A 100 12.11 2.29 5.82
N MET A 101 11.14 1.51 5.37
CA MET A 101 9.73 1.72 5.69
C MET A 101 9.48 1.66 7.20
N GLY A 102 10.03 0.64 7.86
CA GLY A 102 9.93 0.50 9.31
C GLY A 102 10.56 1.69 10.04
N ASP A 103 11.70 2.17 9.57
CA ASP A 103 12.37 3.35 10.11
C ASP A 103 11.50 4.62 9.95
N ILE A 104 10.90 4.81 8.78
CA ILE A 104 10.01 5.95 8.53
C ILE A 104 8.85 5.94 9.52
N PHE A 105 8.14 4.83 9.66
CA PHE A 105 7.02 4.74 10.59
C PHE A 105 7.46 4.89 12.05
N SER A 106 8.63 4.37 12.42
CA SER A 106 9.13 4.46 13.80
C SER A 106 9.43 5.90 14.24
N ARG A 107 9.62 6.82 13.30
CA ARG A 107 9.82 8.24 13.61
C ARG A 107 8.55 8.94 14.06
N TYR A 108 7.40 8.38 13.71
CA TYR A 108 6.08 8.86 14.15
C TYR A 108 5.66 8.03 15.36
N LYS A 109 5.10 8.66 16.38
CA LYS A 109 4.62 7.92 17.55
C LYS A 109 3.30 7.23 17.26
N LYS A 110 2.42 7.95 16.60
CA LYS A 110 1.07 7.48 16.25
C LYS A 110 0.70 7.94 14.85
N MET A 111 -0.16 7.14 14.22
CA MET A 111 -0.94 7.58 13.06
C MET A 111 -2.33 7.91 13.60
N ASN A 112 -2.79 9.14 13.34
CA ASN A 112 -4.09 9.59 13.81
C ASN A 112 -5.19 9.33 12.79
N ALA A 113 -6.44 9.24 13.26
CA ALA A 113 -7.57 9.13 12.35
C ALA A 113 -7.57 10.30 11.35
N GLY A 114 -7.82 10.01 10.09
CA GLY A 114 -7.82 10.98 8.98
C GLY A 114 -6.46 11.20 8.32
N GLU A 115 -5.37 10.68 8.88
CA GLU A 115 -4.06 10.81 8.25
C GLU A 115 -3.93 9.86 7.07
N GLU A 116 -3.22 10.33 6.03
CA GLU A 116 -3.06 9.61 4.77
C GLU A 116 -1.63 9.11 4.60
N VAL A 117 -1.51 7.94 3.97
CA VAL A 117 -0.24 7.34 3.56
C VAL A 117 -0.39 6.92 2.11
N HIS A 118 0.62 7.24 1.29
CA HIS A 118 0.65 6.79 -0.10
C HIS A 118 1.92 5.99 -0.36
N PHE A 119 1.73 4.79 -0.91
CA PHE A 119 2.82 3.99 -1.47
C PHE A 119 2.78 4.13 -2.97
N ASP A 120 3.78 4.75 -3.56
CA ASP A 120 3.84 5.01 -5.00
C ASP A 120 4.97 4.24 -5.66
N LEU A 121 4.64 3.55 -6.75
CA LEU A 121 5.61 3.11 -7.74
C LEU A 121 5.63 4.18 -8.82
N ASN A 122 6.76 4.86 -8.99
CA ASN A 122 6.91 5.91 -9.99
C ASN A 122 7.16 5.32 -11.38
N ALA A 123 7.00 6.13 -12.42
CA ALA A 123 7.17 5.67 -13.80
C ALA A 123 8.58 5.12 -14.09
N ASP A 124 9.60 5.64 -13.40
CA ASP A 124 10.98 5.18 -13.50
C ASP A 124 11.29 3.93 -12.65
N LYS A 125 10.25 3.35 -12.04
CA LYS A 125 10.32 2.19 -11.14
C LYS A 125 10.93 2.48 -9.76
N SER A 126 11.18 3.74 -9.44
CA SER A 126 11.52 4.12 -8.07
C SER A 126 10.27 4.11 -7.20
N VAL A 127 10.46 3.94 -5.89
CA VAL A 127 9.35 3.87 -4.93
C VAL A 127 9.41 5.04 -3.97
N SER A 128 8.26 5.61 -3.68
CA SER A 128 8.12 6.68 -2.69
C SER A 128 7.07 6.30 -1.66
N LEU A 129 7.34 6.63 -0.41
CA LEU A 129 6.39 6.54 0.70
C LEU A 129 6.10 7.95 1.19
N GLN A 130 4.84 8.34 1.14
CA GLN A 130 4.41 9.65 1.63
C GLN A 130 3.61 9.48 2.92
N VAL A 131 4.06 10.15 3.98
CA VAL A 131 3.41 10.18 5.29
C VAL A 131 3.27 11.63 5.70
N ARG A 132 2.07 12.06 6.06
CA ARG A 132 1.78 13.44 6.47
C ARG A 132 2.28 14.48 5.45
N GLY A 133 2.11 14.17 4.17
CA GLY A 133 2.54 15.06 3.08
C GLY A 133 4.03 15.04 2.77
N LYS A 134 4.84 14.32 3.57
CA LYS A 134 6.28 14.20 3.33
C LYS A 134 6.59 12.92 2.57
N SER A 135 7.19 13.06 1.39
CA SER A 135 7.57 11.93 0.53
C SER A 135 9.04 11.57 0.76
N GLU A 136 9.31 10.27 0.90
CA GLU A 136 10.66 9.73 1.05
C GLU A 136 10.87 8.56 0.10
N ALA A 137 12.08 8.46 -0.46
CA ALA A 137 12.45 7.36 -1.35
C ALA A 137 12.65 6.06 -0.57
N ILE A 138 12.19 4.95 -1.16
CA ILE A 138 12.37 3.60 -0.62
C ILE A 138 13.18 2.80 -1.65
N ALA A 139 14.22 2.12 -1.17
CA ALA A 139 15.04 1.26 -2.02
C ALA A 139 14.30 -0.05 -2.39
N GLY A 140 14.74 -0.70 -3.46
CA GLY A 140 14.27 -2.02 -3.87
C GLY A 140 13.40 -2.04 -5.12
N GLY A 141 12.97 -0.88 -5.61
CA GLY A 141 12.22 -0.79 -6.86
C GLY A 141 10.99 -1.69 -6.88
N THR A 142 10.77 -2.38 -8.00
CA THR A 142 9.59 -3.25 -8.17
C THR A 142 9.58 -4.44 -7.22
N ASP A 143 10.74 -4.95 -6.80
CA ASP A 143 10.76 -6.06 -5.82
C ASP A 143 10.16 -5.63 -4.48
N PHE A 144 10.48 -4.42 -4.03
CA PHE A 144 9.85 -3.87 -2.84
C PHE A 144 8.37 -3.58 -3.07
N TYR A 145 8.05 -2.91 -4.19
CA TYR A 145 6.67 -2.49 -4.42
C TYR A 145 5.72 -3.67 -4.58
N ASP A 146 6.12 -4.70 -5.32
CA ASP A 146 5.35 -5.92 -5.47
C ASP A 146 5.16 -6.63 -4.12
N ALA A 147 6.20 -6.65 -3.29
CA ALA A 147 6.12 -7.22 -1.96
C ALA A 147 5.07 -6.51 -1.09
N ILE A 148 5.04 -5.19 -1.13
CA ILE A 148 4.04 -4.40 -0.41
C ILE A 148 2.63 -4.63 -0.96
N LEU A 149 2.47 -4.66 -2.29
CA LEU A 149 1.16 -4.93 -2.91
C LEU A 149 0.57 -6.26 -2.43
N LEU A 150 1.41 -7.26 -2.24
CA LEU A 150 0.96 -8.59 -1.78
C LEU A 150 0.34 -8.58 -0.39
N VAL A 151 0.61 -7.57 0.43
CA VAL A 151 -0.07 -7.41 1.72
C VAL A 151 -1.58 -7.34 1.52
N TRP A 152 -2.02 -6.68 0.44
CA TRP A 152 -3.45 -6.50 0.14
C TRP A 152 -3.97 -7.49 -0.89
N VAL A 153 -3.21 -7.78 -1.95
CA VAL A 153 -3.72 -8.59 -3.08
C VAL A 153 -3.07 -9.97 -3.19
N GLY A 154 -2.22 -10.34 -2.26
CA GLY A 154 -1.55 -11.64 -2.23
C GLY A 154 -2.49 -12.80 -1.87
N LYS A 155 -1.92 -13.99 -1.80
CA LYS A 155 -2.67 -15.23 -1.46
C LYS A 155 -3.07 -15.26 0.01
N THR A 156 -2.30 -14.59 0.87
CA THR A 156 -2.59 -14.46 2.30
C THR A 156 -2.75 -12.98 2.63
N PRO A 157 -3.80 -12.32 2.10
CA PRO A 157 -3.96 -10.88 2.29
C PRO A 157 -4.29 -10.55 3.73
N VAL A 158 -4.02 -9.31 4.11
CA VAL A 158 -4.35 -8.81 5.46
C VAL A 158 -5.85 -8.91 5.74
N ASP A 159 -6.68 -8.82 4.71
CA ASP A 159 -8.13 -8.88 4.80
C ASP A 159 -8.68 -9.31 3.43
N TYR A 160 -9.37 -10.45 3.37
CA TYR A 160 -9.91 -10.98 2.11
C TYR A 160 -10.99 -10.09 1.50
N LYS A 161 -11.82 -9.46 2.33
CA LYS A 161 -12.85 -8.55 1.83
C LYS A 161 -12.24 -7.28 1.26
N LEU A 162 -11.17 -6.79 1.88
CA LEU A 162 -10.42 -5.65 1.37
C LEU A 162 -9.78 -5.99 0.03
N LYS A 163 -9.17 -7.18 -0.09
CA LYS A 163 -8.61 -7.66 -1.37
C LYS A 163 -9.67 -7.62 -2.47
N GLU A 164 -10.85 -8.19 -2.21
CA GLU A 164 -11.96 -8.19 -3.17
C GLU A 164 -12.37 -6.77 -3.56
N ALA A 165 -12.42 -5.86 -2.58
CA ALA A 165 -12.81 -4.49 -2.83
C ALA A 165 -11.77 -3.71 -3.65
N MET A 166 -10.50 -4.02 -3.52
CA MET A 166 -9.41 -3.38 -4.26
C MET A 166 -9.27 -3.92 -5.69
N LEU A 167 -9.74 -5.12 -5.94
CA LEU A 167 -9.77 -5.78 -7.24
C LEU A 167 -11.18 -5.73 -7.84
#